data_3b0bbf175e0c3926ee98d72759b191f0
#
_entry.id   3b0bbf175e0c3926ee98d72759b191f0
#
_cell.length_a   1.000
_cell.length_b   1.000
_cell.length_c   1.000
_cell.angle_alpha   90.00
_cell.angle_beta   90.00
_cell.angle_gamma   90.00
#
_symmetry.space_group_name_H-M   'P 1'
#
loop_
_entity.id
_entity.type
_entity.pdbx_description
1 polymer ?
#
loop_
_entity_poly.entity_id
_entity_poly.type
_entity_poly.pdbx_seq_one_letter_code
_entity_poly.pdbx_strand_id
1 'polypeptide(L)'
;MTSYRPALHKIFSFRHTHHMQNDENQSSQAIHNIVYCSRAVHDMDKEALGKIITTARHHNPRFGITGLLVFGSGIFFQWLEGPKDSVTSLFKIISADPRHSHVVLLTKEDEFRERLFPNWDMELVEAEDISAVLEDAMYEASDPQQKNTLSKMLLELKKSTLGNQGC
;
A
#
# COMPACT_ATOMS: atom_id res chain seq x y z
N MET A 1 11.24 -20.17 -3.97
CA MET A 1 11.00 -18.89 -4.67
C MET A 1 9.52 -18.75 -4.93
N THR A 2 8.81 -18.15 -4.02
CA THR A 2 7.35 -17.99 -4.13
C THR A 2 7.10 -16.66 -4.86
N SER A 3 6.66 -16.76 -6.10
CA SER A 3 6.28 -15.64 -6.94
C SER A 3 5.10 -14.89 -6.31
N TYR A 4 5.34 -13.71 -5.78
CA TYR A 4 4.33 -12.82 -5.18
C TYR A 4 3.45 -12.08 -6.20
N ARG A 5 3.61 -12.35 -7.49
CA ARG A 5 2.78 -11.79 -8.57
C ARG A 5 1.25 -11.97 -8.38
N PRO A 6 0.74 -13.07 -7.78
CA PRO A 6 -0.71 -13.24 -7.65
C PRO A 6 -1.37 -12.31 -6.63
N ALA A 7 -0.65 -11.83 -5.60
CA ALA A 7 -1.26 -11.02 -4.55
C ALA A 7 -1.48 -9.56 -5.00
N LEU A 8 -0.51 -8.98 -5.70
CA LEU A 8 -0.62 -7.62 -6.21
C LEU A 8 -1.61 -7.51 -7.36
N HIS A 9 -1.62 -8.48 -8.27
CA HIS A 9 -2.63 -8.59 -9.32
C HIS A 9 -4.05 -8.74 -8.76
N LYS A 10 -4.23 -9.42 -7.62
CA LYS A 10 -5.52 -9.48 -6.93
C LYS A 10 -5.94 -8.14 -6.35
N ILE A 11 -5.01 -7.32 -5.85
CA ILE A 11 -5.31 -5.98 -5.31
C ILE A 11 -5.89 -5.09 -6.40
N PHE A 12 -5.35 -5.13 -7.61
CA PHE A 12 -5.78 -4.29 -8.72
C PHE A 12 -6.88 -4.93 -9.60
N SER A 13 -6.89 -6.26 -9.79
CA SER A 13 -7.93 -6.96 -10.56
C SER A 13 -9.28 -7.03 -9.86
N PHE A 14 -9.32 -6.98 -8.54
CA PHE A 14 -10.56 -7.08 -7.77
C PHE A 14 -11.50 -5.88 -7.99
N ARG A 15 -10.96 -4.72 -8.39
CA ARG A 15 -11.75 -3.54 -8.73
C ARG A 15 -12.63 -3.73 -9.98
N HIS A 16 -12.20 -4.55 -10.94
CA HIS A 16 -12.93 -4.72 -12.22
C HIS A 16 -14.05 -5.75 -12.18
N THR A 17 -14.06 -6.67 -11.22
CA THR A 17 -15.02 -7.79 -11.19
C THR A 17 -16.20 -7.60 -10.23
N HIS A 18 -16.18 -6.63 -9.33
CA HIS A 18 -17.22 -6.48 -8.30
C HIS A 18 -18.35 -5.51 -8.68
N HIS A 19 -18.42 -5.04 -9.94
CA HIS A 19 -19.57 -4.22 -10.37
C HIS A 19 -20.78 -5.02 -10.85
N MET A 20 -20.71 -6.34 -10.89
CA MET A 20 -21.82 -7.21 -11.31
C MET A 20 -21.81 -8.54 -10.57
N GLN A 21 -22.32 -8.61 -9.38
CA GLN A 21 -23.10 -9.74 -8.87
C GLN A 21 -23.66 -9.41 -7.49
N ASN A 22 -24.96 -9.10 -7.46
CA ASN A 22 -25.78 -9.17 -6.27
C ASN A 22 -25.94 -10.64 -5.91
N ASP A 23 -25.21 -11.13 -4.92
CA ASP A 23 -25.60 -12.30 -4.16
C ASP A 23 -26.03 -11.84 -2.77
N GLU A 24 -27.34 -11.89 -2.55
CA GLU A 24 -28.02 -11.67 -1.28
C GLU A 24 -27.57 -12.77 -0.30
N ASN A 25 -26.77 -12.42 0.65
CA ASN A 25 -26.59 -13.01 1.97
C ASN A 25 -25.14 -13.20 2.44
N GLN A 26 -24.34 -12.15 2.34
CA GLN A 26 -23.12 -12.03 3.15
C GLN A 26 -23.18 -10.68 3.86
N SER A 27 -22.84 -10.65 5.13
CA SER A 27 -22.84 -9.41 5.94
C SER A 27 -21.76 -8.45 5.43
N SER A 28 -22.04 -7.74 4.34
CA SER A 28 -21.19 -6.68 3.82
C SER A 28 -21.13 -5.56 4.84
N GLN A 29 -19.97 -5.41 5.45
CA GLN A 29 -19.68 -4.32 6.37
C GLN A 29 -19.17 -3.13 5.57
N ALA A 30 -19.54 -1.91 5.99
CA ALA A 30 -18.92 -0.70 5.46
C ALA A 30 -17.44 -0.69 5.82
N ILE A 31 -16.58 -0.81 4.83
CA ILE A 31 -15.12 -0.80 4.97
C ILE A 31 -14.59 0.46 4.31
N HIS A 32 -13.83 1.24 5.07
CA HIS A 32 -13.04 2.33 4.52
C HIS A 32 -11.67 1.82 4.15
N ASN A 33 -11.20 2.14 2.95
CA ASN A 33 -9.84 1.79 2.53
C ASN A 33 -9.05 3.04 2.13
N ILE A 34 -7.76 3.01 2.43
CA ILE A 34 -6.78 3.99 1.97
C ILE A 34 -5.60 3.22 1.40
N VAL A 35 -5.21 3.57 0.17
CA VAL A 35 -3.98 3.09 -0.46
C VAL A 35 -3.09 4.28 -0.75
N TYR A 36 -1.83 4.19 -0.38
CA TYR A 36 -0.86 5.24 -0.63
C TYR A 36 0.53 4.69 -0.93
N CYS A 37 1.34 5.50 -1.58
CA CYS A 37 2.78 5.32 -1.71
C CYS A 37 3.51 6.46 -0.99
N SER A 38 4.70 6.18 -0.48
CA SER A 38 5.61 7.21 0.03
C SER A 38 7.06 6.78 -0.11
N ARG A 39 7.97 7.75 0.02
CA ARG A 39 9.40 7.49 0.04
C ARG A 39 9.91 7.51 1.48
N ALA A 40 10.76 6.55 1.83
CA ALA A 40 11.53 6.61 3.07
C ALA A 40 12.55 7.75 3.00
N VAL A 41 12.64 8.56 4.07
CA VAL A 41 13.54 9.72 4.13
C VAL A 41 15.00 9.30 4.37
N HIS A 42 15.19 8.21 5.09
CA HIS A 42 16.49 7.64 5.43
C HIS A 42 16.57 6.19 4.96
N ASP A 43 17.79 5.67 4.89
CA ASP A 43 18.00 4.27 4.65
C ASP A 43 17.23 3.43 5.67
N MET A 44 16.24 2.73 5.18
CA MET A 44 15.36 1.88 6.00
C MET A 44 15.98 0.49 6.05
N ASP A 45 16.71 0.21 7.11
CA ASP A 45 17.24 -1.12 7.35
C ASP A 45 16.16 -2.10 7.84
N LYS A 46 16.51 -3.38 7.87
CA LYS A 46 15.58 -4.43 8.32
C LYS A 46 15.10 -4.25 9.76
N GLU A 47 15.94 -3.68 10.62
CA GLU A 47 15.58 -3.43 12.02
C GLU A 47 14.54 -2.32 12.13
N ALA A 48 14.76 -1.20 11.44
CA ALA A 48 13.83 -0.08 11.41
C ALA A 48 12.47 -0.48 10.80
N LEU A 49 12.50 -1.25 9.72
CA LEU A 49 11.31 -1.81 9.09
C LEU A 49 10.58 -2.79 10.04
N GLY A 50 11.32 -3.66 10.73
CA GLY A 50 10.78 -4.57 11.74
C GLY A 50 10.07 -3.84 12.88
N LYS A 51 10.61 -2.71 13.33
CA LYS A 51 9.95 -1.86 14.36
C LYS A 51 8.63 -1.27 13.88
N ILE A 52 8.57 -0.83 12.62
CA ILE A 52 7.33 -0.33 12.02
C ILE A 52 6.27 -1.43 12.02
N ILE A 53 6.60 -2.61 11.54
CA ILE A 53 5.68 -3.76 11.48
C ILE A 53 5.24 -4.20 12.86
N THR A 54 6.14 -4.31 13.81
CA THR A 54 5.82 -4.70 15.19
C THR A 54 4.85 -3.70 15.82
N THR A 55 5.08 -2.41 15.61
CA THR A 55 4.18 -1.35 16.08
C THR A 55 2.81 -1.47 15.43
N ALA A 56 2.75 -1.65 14.11
CA ALA A 56 1.50 -1.79 13.40
C ALA A 56 0.71 -3.02 13.88
N ARG A 57 1.34 -4.17 13.99
CA ARG A 57 0.70 -5.42 14.48
C ARG A 57 0.20 -5.32 15.91
N HIS A 58 0.82 -4.48 16.73
CA HIS A 58 0.35 -4.24 18.10
C HIS A 58 -0.83 -3.27 18.16
N HIS A 59 -0.83 -2.23 17.33
CA HIS A 59 -1.84 -1.17 17.38
C HIS A 59 -3.05 -1.44 16.49
N ASN A 60 -2.84 -1.88 15.26
CA ASN A 60 -3.90 -1.98 14.25
C ASN A 60 -5.09 -2.86 14.67
N PRO A 61 -4.91 -4.04 15.29
CA PRO A 61 -6.03 -4.88 15.71
C PRO A 61 -6.95 -4.19 16.71
N ARG A 62 -6.41 -3.34 17.58
CA ARG A 62 -7.19 -2.61 18.60
C ARG A 62 -8.17 -1.60 17.98
N PHE A 63 -7.86 -1.15 16.78
CA PHE A 63 -8.67 -0.19 16.02
C PHE A 63 -9.41 -0.85 14.85
N GLY A 64 -9.37 -2.18 14.77
CA GLY A 64 -10.03 -2.94 13.70
C GLY A 64 -9.40 -2.70 12.33
N ILE A 65 -8.11 -2.31 12.26
CA ILE A 65 -7.40 -2.06 11.00
C ILE A 65 -6.64 -3.31 10.59
N THR A 66 -6.79 -3.67 9.31
CA THR A 66 -6.00 -4.71 8.65
C THR A 66 -5.38 -4.14 7.38
N GLY A 67 -4.41 -4.83 6.79
CA GLY A 67 -3.81 -4.38 5.55
C GLY A 67 -2.49 -5.00 5.20
N LEU A 68 -1.87 -4.44 4.18
CA LEU A 68 -0.65 -4.90 3.56
C LEU A 68 0.35 -3.74 3.47
N LEU A 69 1.62 -4.01 3.78
CA LEU A 69 2.74 -3.11 3.54
C LEU A 69 3.73 -3.77 2.59
N VAL A 70 3.97 -3.15 1.46
CA VAL A 70 5.06 -3.51 0.54
C VAL A 70 6.17 -2.48 0.70
N PHE A 71 7.39 -2.97 0.86
CA PHE A 71 8.59 -2.11 0.93
C PHE A 71 9.65 -2.63 -0.04
N GLY A 72 10.22 -1.72 -0.79
CA GLY A 72 11.32 -2.02 -1.71
C GLY A 72 11.96 -0.75 -2.22
N SER A 73 13.30 -0.76 -2.38
CA SER A 73 14.07 0.36 -2.92
C SER A 73 13.76 1.73 -2.29
N GLY A 74 13.51 1.73 -0.97
CA GLY A 74 13.19 2.96 -0.22
C GLY A 74 11.78 3.50 -0.45
N ILE A 75 10.87 2.69 -1.01
CA ILE A 75 9.47 3.07 -1.25
C ILE A 75 8.55 2.18 -0.43
N PHE A 76 7.61 2.82 0.25
CA PHE A 76 6.46 2.18 0.88
C PHE A 76 5.25 2.22 -0.06
N PHE A 77 4.57 1.10 -0.18
CA PHE A 77 3.22 1.00 -0.72
C PHE A 77 2.36 0.32 0.34
N GLN A 78 1.29 0.97 0.78
CA GLN A 78 0.48 0.43 1.86
C GLN A 78 -1.01 0.47 1.51
N TRP A 79 -1.69 -0.62 1.87
CA TRP A 79 -3.13 -0.76 1.90
C TRP A 79 -3.60 -0.81 3.35
N LEU A 80 -4.51 0.07 3.71
CA LEU A 80 -5.18 0.11 5.01
C LEU A 80 -6.67 -0.07 4.81
N GLU A 81 -7.31 -0.95 5.58
CA GLU A 81 -8.75 -1.12 5.56
C GLU A 81 -9.32 -1.35 6.95
N GLY A 82 -10.52 -0.85 7.20
CA GLY A 82 -11.20 -0.95 8.48
C GLY A 82 -12.25 0.13 8.71
N PRO A 83 -12.59 0.43 9.98
CA PRO A 83 -13.48 1.52 10.32
C PRO A 83 -12.93 2.87 9.84
N LYS A 84 -13.79 3.71 9.26
CA LYS A 84 -13.41 4.98 8.62
C LYS A 84 -12.57 5.89 9.52
N ASP A 85 -13.02 6.12 10.74
CA ASP A 85 -12.33 7.02 11.66
C ASP A 85 -10.95 6.49 12.05
N SER A 86 -10.85 5.17 12.25
CA SER A 86 -9.59 4.50 12.58
C SER A 86 -8.58 4.60 11.44
N VAL A 87 -8.99 4.23 10.22
CA VAL A 87 -8.13 4.25 9.04
C VAL A 87 -7.69 5.69 8.70
N THR A 88 -8.63 6.64 8.75
CA THR A 88 -8.33 8.05 8.49
C THR A 88 -7.37 8.63 9.53
N SER A 89 -7.57 8.30 10.80
CA SER A 89 -6.68 8.78 11.89
C SER A 89 -5.27 8.19 11.75
N LEU A 90 -5.16 6.89 11.46
CA LEU A 90 -3.87 6.26 11.23
C LEU A 90 -3.14 6.86 10.02
N PHE A 91 -3.85 7.09 8.91
CA PHE A 91 -3.24 7.71 7.72
C PHE A 91 -2.74 9.13 7.99
N LYS A 92 -3.45 9.93 8.80
CA LYS A 92 -2.97 11.26 9.22
C LYS A 92 -1.67 11.16 10.01
N ILE A 93 -1.56 10.20 10.94
CA ILE A 93 -0.34 9.96 11.73
C ILE A 93 0.81 9.58 10.80
N ILE A 94 0.60 8.65 9.87
CA ILE A 94 1.61 8.21 8.91
C ILE A 94 2.05 9.36 8.00
N SER A 95 1.12 10.17 7.52
CA SER A 95 1.42 11.31 6.64
C SER A 95 2.22 12.42 7.33
N ALA A 96 2.13 12.52 8.65
CA ALA A 96 2.90 13.45 9.48
C ALA A 96 4.22 12.85 10.02
N ASP A 97 4.44 11.55 9.82
CA ASP A 97 5.63 10.87 10.30
C ASP A 97 6.87 11.30 9.48
N PRO A 98 7.93 11.80 10.13
CA PRO A 98 9.12 12.30 9.43
C PRO A 98 9.90 11.20 8.68
N ARG A 99 9.59 9.93 8.89
CA ARG A 99 10.17 8.80 8.13
C ARG A 99 9.65 8.72 6.71
N HIS A 100 8.51 9.37 6.41
CA HIS A 100 7.88 9.40 5.10
C HIS A 100 8.04 10.75 4.42
N SER A 101 8.33 10.73 3.13
CA SER A 101 8.29 11.88 2.24
C SER A 101 7.50 11.56 0.98
N HIS A 102 7.05 12.58 0.25
CA HIS A 102 6.33 12.41 -1.00
C HIS A 102 5.15 11.43 -0.86
N VAL A 103 4.33 11.60 0.16
CA VAL A 103 3.15 10.76 0.38
C VAL A 103 2.13 11.03 -0.73
N VAL A 104 1.81 9.99 -1.51
CA VAL A 104 0.84 10.02 -2.62
C VAL A 104 -0.35 9.16 -2.23
N LEU A 105 -1.48 9.79 -2.00
CA LEU A 105 -2.75 9.09 -1.79
C LEU A 105 -3.26 8.56 -3.13
N LEU A 106 -3.34 7.26 -3.28
CA LEU A 106 -3.79 6.59 -4.51
C LEU A 106 -5.31 6.38 -4.49
N THR A 107 -5.84 5.88 -3.38
CA THR A 107 -7.27 5.69 -3.19
C THR A 107 -7.69 6.01 -1.77
N LYS A 108 -8.93 6.47 -1.65
CA LYS A 108 -9.62 6.68 -0.38
C LYS A 108 -11.11 6.49 -0.64
N GLU A 109 -11.64 5.33 -0.26
CA GLU A 109 -13.00 4.93 -0.62
C GLU A 109 -13.73 4.28 0.55
N ASP A 110 -15.05 4.42 0.54
CA ASP A 110 -15.97 3.66 1.38
C ASP A 110 -16.60 2.57 0.50
N GLU A 111 -16.45 1.33 0.89
CA GLU A 111 -16.98 0.18 0.15
C GLU A 111 -17.79 -0.74 1.06
N PHE A 112 -18.85 -1.32 0.51
CA PHE A 112 -19.61 -2.38 1.16
C PHE A 112 -19.14 -3.72 0.63
N ARG A 113 -18.18 -4.32 1.32
CA ARG A 113 -17.58 -5.60 0.94
C ARG A 113 -16.93 -6.28 2.14
N GLU A 114 -16.50 -7.50 1.94
CA GLU A 114 -15.57 -8.15 2.86
C GLU A 114 -14.17 -7.52 2.77
N ARG A 115 -13.39 -7.68 3.83
CA ARG A 115 -11.99 -7.24 3.83
C ARG A 115 -11.18 -8.05 2.82
N LEU A 116 -10.26 -7.39 2.13
CA LEU A 116 -9.29 -8.07 1.27
C LEU A 116 -8.22 -8.81 2.10
N PHE A 117 -7.90 -8.27 3.26
CA PHE A 117 -6.87 -8.79 4.16
C PHE A 117 -7.41 -9.04 5.57
N PRO A 118 -8.43 -9.91 5.74
CA PRO A 118 -9.15 -10.04 7.02
C PRO A 118 -8.28 -10.53 8.19
N ASN A 119 -7.22 -11.28 7.88
CA ASN A 119 -6.33 -11.90 8.87
C ASN A 119 -4.93 -11.24 8.91
N TRP A 120 -4.75 -10.12 8.23
CA TRP A 120 -3.46 -9.46 8.10
C TRP A 120 -3.41 -8.17 8.94
N ASP A 121 -2.97 -8.28 10.17
CA ASP A 121 -2.82 -7.14 11.09
C ASP A 121 -1.81 -6.08 10.61
N MET A 122 -1.07 -6.37 9.64
CA MET A 122 -0.16 -5.67 8.74
C MET A 122 0.89 -6.68 8.25
N GLU A 123 0.66 -7.24 7.07
CA GLU A 123 1.64 -8.13 6.45
C GLU A 123 2.69 -7.30 5.74
N LEU A 124 3.96 -7.66 5.98
CA LEU A 124 5.09 -7.08 5.26
C LEU A 124 5.45 -7.95 4.07
N VAL A 125 5.47 -7.33 2.90
CA VAL A 125 6.00 -7.92 1.67
C VAL A 125 7.25 -7.14 1.26
N GLU A 126 8.39 -7.80 1.25
CA GLU A 126 9.60 -7.24 0.65
C GLU A 126 9.51 -7.42 -0.86
N ALA A 127 9.51 -6.32 -1.61
CA ALA A 127 9.48 -6.35 -3.06
C ALA A 127 10.91 -6.25 -3.60
N GLU A 128 11.35 -7.28 -4.35
CA GLU A 128 12.59 -7.21 -5.11
C GLU A 128 12.45 -6.18 -6.25
N ASP A 129 11.26 -6.07 -6.81
CA ASP A 129 10.92 -5.12 -7.86
C ASP A 129 9.66 -4.34 -7.50
N ILE A 130 9.83 -3.25 -6.77
CA ILE A 130 8.75 -2.30 -6.46
C ILE A 130 8.27 -1.54 -7.71
N SER A 131 9.06 -1.56 -8.81
CA SER A 131 8.72 -0.86 -10.04
C SER A 131 7.41 -1.36 -10.62
N ALA A 132 7.18 -2.68 -10.59
CA ALA A 132 5.92 -3.26 -11.07
C ALA A 132 4.71 -2.77 -10.26
N VAL A 133 4.86 -2.61 -8.94
CA VAL A 133 3.79 -2.09 -8.07
C VAL A 133 3.49 -0.62 -8.40
N LEU A 134 4.53 0.18 -8.65
CA LEU A 134 4.37 1.59 -9.03
C LEU A 134 3.78 1.74 -10.44
N GLU A 135 4.16 0.88 -11.38
CA GLU A 135 3.60 0.86 -12.73
C GLU A 135 2.10 0.54 -12.70
N ASP A 136 1.70 -0.47 -11.94
CA ASP A 136 0.28 -0.81 -11.74
C ASP A 136 -0.47 0.34 -11.07
N ALA A 137 0.09 0.93 -10.00
CA ALA A 137 -0.50 2.07 -9.33
C ALA A 137 -0.65 3.30 -10.26
N MET A 138 0.34 3.53 -11.13
CA MET A 138 0.31 4.62 -12.11
C MET A 138 -0.75 4.38 -13.20
N TYR A 139 -0.96 3.13 -13.60
CA TYR A 139 -2.01 2.77 -14.55
C TYR A 139 -3.41 3.04 -13.98
N GLU A 140 -3.63 2.69 -12.71
CA GLU A 140 -4.91 2.87 -12.02
C GLU A 140 -5.18 4.33 -11.59
N ALA A 141 -4.15 5.15 -11.42
CA ALA A 141 -4.30 6.53 -11.00
C ALA A 141 -5.10 7.34 -12.03
N SER A 142 -6.14 8.03 -11.59
CA SER A 142 -6.95 8.93 -12.43
C SER A 142 -6.45 10.38 -12.38
N ASP A 143 -5.80 10.78 -11.29
CA ASP A 143 -5.29 12.13 -11.09
C ASP A 143 -3.94 12.33 -11.80
N PRO A 144 -3.81 13.35 -12.70
CA PRO A 144 -2.54 13.65 -13.36
C PRO A 144 -1.39 13.97 -12.40
N GLN A 145 -1.67 14.58 -11.25
CA GLN A 145 -0.64 14.90 -10.26
C GLN A 145 -0.10 13.65 -9.58
N GLN A 146 -0.97 12.69 -9.27
CA GLN A 146 -0.57 11.38 -8.76
C GLN A 146 0.31 10.64 -9.77
N LYS A 147 -0.12 10.57 -11.05
CA LYS A 147 0.67 9.98 -12.14
C LYS A 147 2.05 10.59 -12.25
N ASN A 148 2.14 11.91 -12.21
CA ASN A 148 3.42 12.62 -12.30
C ASN A 148 4.35 12.26 -11.13
N THR A 149 3.83 12.19 -9.89
CA THR A 149 4.63 11.84 -8.72
C THR A 149 5.11 10.38 -8.77
N LEU A 150 4.23 9.45 -9.12
CA LEU A 150 4.59 8.04 -9.32
C LEU A 150 5.61 7.85 -10.44
N SER A 151 5.47 8.58 -11.54
CA SER A 151 6.42 8.56 -12.66
C SER A 151 7.82 9.06 -12.24
N LYS A 152 7.89 10.09 -11.40
CA LYS A 152 9.16 10.57 -10.83
C LYS A 152 9.80 9.52 -9.93
N MET A 153 9.03 8.86 -9.06
CA MET A 153 9.53 7.78 -8.21
C MET A 153 10.09 6.62 -9.05
N LEU A 154 9.38 6.21 -10.11
CA LEU A 154 9.83 5.20 -11.06
C LEU A 154 11.12 5.59 -11.77
N LEU A 155 11.22 6.83 -12.24
CA LEU A 155 12.41 7.33 -12.94
C LEU A 155 13.65 7.32 -12.04
N GLU A 156 13.50 7.69 -10.76
CA GLU A 156 14.60 7.69 -9.80
C GLU A 156 15.06 6.26 -9.47
N LEU A 157 14.12 5.31 -9.34
CA LEU A 157 14.46 3.90 -9.18
C LEU A 157 15.28 3.37 -10.37
N LYS A 158 14.86 3.65 -11.59
CA LYS A 158 15.57 3.23 -12.80
C LYS A 158 16.98 3.82 -12.89
N LYS A 159 17.17 5.07 -12.45
CA LYS A 159 18.49 5.70 -12.39
C LYS A 159 19.41 5.04 -11.36
N SER A 160 18.89 4.69 -10.18
CA SER A 160 19.67 4.04 -9.13
C SER A 160 20.10 2.63 -9.53
N THR A 161 19.28 1.92 -10.29
CA THR A 161 19.58 0.57 -10.81
C THR A 161 20.66 0.62 -11.90
N LEU A 162 20.62 1.63 -12.76
CA LEU A 162 21.63 1.81 -13.83
C LEU A 162 22.98 2.31 -13.31
N GLY A 163 22.99 3.09 -12.22
CA GLY A 163 24.22 3.59 -11.59
C GLY A 163 25.02 2.51 -10.84
N ASN A 164 24.41 1.36 -10.53
CA ASN A 164 25.06 0.27 -9.80
C ASN A 164 25.66 -0.83 -10.71
N GLN A 165 25.58 -0.66 -12.04
CA GLN A 165 26.17 -1.59 -13.02
C GLN A 165 27.50 -1.09 -13.63
N GLY A 166 28.07 -0.03 -13.06
CA GLY A 166 29.32 0.57 -13.51
C GLY A 166 30.44 0.46 -12.47
N CYS A 167 31.01 -0.72 -12.29
CA CYS A 167 32.40 -0.97 -11.87
C CYS A 167 32.80 -2.35 -12.33
#